data_4fb8fd9dc217d27f963e46ccbed7af18
#
_entry.id   4fb8fd9dc217d27f963e46ccbed7af18
#
_cell.length_a   1.000
_cell.length_b   1.000
_cell.length_c   1.000
_cell.angle_alpha   90.00
_cell.angle_beta   90.00
_cell.angle_gamma   90.00
#
_symmetry.space_group_name_H-M   'P 1'
#
loop_
_entity.id
_entity.type
_entity.pdbx_description
1 polymer ?
#
loop_
_entity_poly.entity_id
_entity_poly.type
_entity_poly.pdbx_seq_one_letter_code
_entity_poly.pdbx_strand_id
1 'polypeptide(L)'
;MRYLGSLVLFVCLAGVICVAQDVVSVVHGTVTKVDHDTKTVVVKAEDGTEHTIKVTGQTTYKGTKEGLDGLKEGTEVVVHKTGTGAKETGMEIGKIGKDSVKVSEGTVVKVDHGAKTVVVKGADGTEKTFDYTETAGKDMGQAIGAGAEKGAKVTVYYTEESGKKIAHFFRF
;
A
#
# COMPACT_ATOMS: atom_id res chain seq x y z
N MET A 1 10.31 -63.47 -35.60
CA MET A 1 9.57 -62.24 -35.91
C MET A 1 9.64 -61.31 -34.73
N ARG A 2 10.35 -60.21 -34.86
CA ARG A 2 10.72 -59.29 -33.78
C ARG A 2 9.80 -58.09 -33.89
N TYR A 3 8.97 -57.85 -32.87
CA TYR A 3 8.16 -56.61 -32.78
C TYR A 3 8.87 -55.67 -31.81
N LEU A 4 9.46 -54.58 -32.35
CA LEU A 4 9.97 -53.44 -31.62
C LEU A 4 8.75 -52.56 -31.27
N GLY A 5 8.37 -52.56 -30.01
CA GLY A 5 7.41 -51.61 -29.46
C GLY A 5 8.06 -50.26 -29.19
N SER A 6 7.71 -49.25 -29.97
CA SER A 6 8.16 -47.86 -29.77
C SER A 6 7.42 -47.25 -28.59
N LEU A 7 8.11 -47.02 -27.47
CA LEU A 7 7.59 -46.31 -26.30
C LEU A 7 7.71 -44.81 -26.55
N VAL A 8 6.61 -44.15 -26.92
CA VAL A 8 6.53 -42.69 -27.03
C VAL A 8 6.41 -42.11 -25.63
N LEU A 9 7.52 -41.57 -25.13
CA LEU A 9 7.56 -40.84 -23.87
C LEU A 9 6.94 -39.43 -24.06
N PHE A 10 5.69 -39.27 -23.63
CA PHE A 10 4.99 -38.00 -23.63
C PHE A 10 5.47 -37.16 -22.44
N VAL A 11 6.47 -36.29 -22.67
CA VAL A 11 6.93 -35.34 -21.65
C VAL A 11 5.90 -34.21 -21.58
N CYS A 12 4.99 -34.30 -20.60
CA CYS A 12 4.14 -33.19 -20.22
C CYS A 12 4.99 -32.08 -19.60
N LEU A 13 5.34 -31.07 -20.41
CA LEU A 13 5.94 -29.84 -19.94
C LEU A 13 4.85 -29.02 -19.22
N ALA A 14 4.65 -29.29 -17.91
CA ALA A 14 3.80 -28.45 -17.08
C ALA A 14 4.48 -27.08 -16.93
N GLY A 15 4.09 -26.13 -17.76
CA GLY A 15 4.47 -24.75 -17.61
C GLY A 15 3.94 -24.23 -16.28
N VAL A 16 4.83 -24.04 -15.32
CA VAL A 16 4.51 -23.29 -14.09
C VAL A 16 4.26 -21.85 -14.51
N ILE A 17 2.99 -21.47 -14.60
CA ILE A 17 2.62 -20.06 -14.72
C ILE A 17 2.96 -19.43 -13.38
N CYS A 18 4.14 -18.83 -13.31
CA CYS A 18 4.52 -17.97 -12.18
C CYS A 18 3.66 -16.71 -12.31
N VAL A 19 2.52 -16.67 -11.62
CA VAL A 19 1.75 -15.45 -11.45
C VAL A 19 2.58 -14.57 -10.54
N ALA A 20 3.29 -13.60 -11.11
CA ALA A 20 3.93 -12.56 -10.34
C ALA A 20 2.82 -11.86 -9.56
N GLN A 21 2.79 -12.05 -8.24
CA GLN A 21 1.92 -11.26 -7.38
C GLN A 21 2.43 -9.83 -7.46
N ASP A 22 1.57 -8.91 -7.89
CA ASP A 22 1.90 -7.49 -7.89
C ASP A 22 2.20 -7.08 -6.44
N VAL A 23 3.45 -6.75 -6.20
CA VAL A 23 3.88 -6.28 -4.88
C VAL A 23 3.26 -4.91 -4.67
N VAL A 24 2.37 -4.81 -3.71
CA VAL A 24 1.84 -3.53 -3.25
C VAL A 24 2.90 -2.87 -2.40
N SER A 25 3.24 -1.63 -2.71
CA SER A 25 4.18 -0.84 -1.92
C SER A 25 3.56 0.49 -1.52
N VAL A 26 3.97 0.99 -0.36
CA VAL A 26 3.54 2.28 0.18
C VAL A 26 4.61 3.33 -0.10
N VAL A 27 4.21 4.43 -0.74
CA VAL A 27 5.05 5.60 -0.96
C VAL A 27 4.43 6.79 -0.23
N HIS A 28 5.23 7.46 0.61
CA HIS A 28 4.89 8.75 1.21
C HIS A 28 5.75 9.83 0.55
N GLY A 29 5.14 10.94 0.18
CA GLY A 29 5.86 12.03 -0.47
C GLY A 29 4.97 13.22 -0.82
N THR A 30 5.53 14.12 -1.63
CA THR A 30 4.85 15.33 -2.07
C THR A 30 4.57 15.25 -3.56
N VAL A 31 3.36 15.65 -3.95
CA VAL A 31 2.97 15.75 -5.36
C VAL A 31 3.79 16.88 -6.01
N THR A 32 4.52 16.55 -7.07
CA THR A 32 5.31 17.51 -7.86
C THR A 32 4.64 17.85 -9.19
N LYS A 33 3.76 16.97 -9.68
CA LYS A 33 3.00 17.19 -10.91
C LYS A 33 1.70 16.39 -10.88
N VAL A 34 0.63 16.98 -11.41
CA VAL A 34 -0.63 16.29 -11.73
C VAL A 34 -0.89 16.48 -13.21
N ASP A 35 -1.12 15.40 -13.93
CA ASP A 35 -1.42 15.40 -15.35
C ASP A 35 -2.79 14.72 -15.57
N HIS A 36 -3.78 15.54 -15.89
CA HIS A 36 -5.18 15.10 -16.07
C HIS A 36 -5.39 14.37 -17.40
N ASP A 37 -4.63 14.73 -18.44
CA ASP A 37 -4.76 14.13 -19.78
C ASP A 37 -4.23 12.70 -19.78
N THR A 38 -3.07 12.48 -19.17
CA THR A 38 -2.45 11.16 -19.07
C THR A 38 -2.91 10.39 -17.82
N LYS A 39 -3.68 11.05 -16.94
CA LYS A 39 -4.11 10.50 -15.63
C LYS A 39 -2.93 9.99 -14.81
N THR A 40 -1.94 10.85 -14.62
CA THR A 40 -0.75 10.53 -13.83
C THR A 40 -0.51 11.56 -12.75
N VAL A 41 0.05 11.09 -11.63
CA VAL A 41 0.54 11.91 -10.52
C VAL A 41 2.01 11.59 -10.32
N VAL A 42 2.85 12.63 -10.28
CA VAL A 42 4.26 12.48 -9.92
C VAL A 42 4.41 12.80 -8.45
N VAL A 43 4.90 11.84 -7.70
CA VAL A 43 5.14 11.95 -6.25
C VAL A 43 6.63 11.84 -5.98
N LYS A 44 7.19 12.86 -5.36
CA LYS A 44 8.57 12.85 -4.88
C LYS A 44 8.58 12.31 -3.45
N ALA A 45 9.17 11.13 -3.27
CA ALA A 45 9.30 10.48 -1.97
C ALA A 45 10.36 11.19 -1.09
N GLU A 46 10.37 10.88 0.20
CA GLU A 46 11.29 11.48 1.18
C GLU A 46 12.77 11.19 0.86
N ASP A 47 13.08 10.08 0.20
CA ASP A 47 14.41 9.72 -0.27
C ASP A 47 14.84 10.47 -1.55
N GLY A 48 13.95 11.33 -2.08
CA GLY A 48 14.16 12.08 -3.31
C GLY A 48 13.77 11.35 -4.59
N THR A 49 13.37 10.08 -4.52
CA THR A 49 12.92 9.30 -5.67
C THR A 49 11.60 9.87 -6.21
N GLU A 50 11.50 10.02 -7.52
CA GLU A 50 10.26 10.41 -8.17
C GLU A 50 9.51 9.19 -8.70
N HIS A 51 8.24 9.07 -8.31
CA HIS A 51 7.32 8.04 -8.74
C HIS A 51 6.28 8.63 -9.68
N THR A 52 6.22 8.15 -10.92
CA THR A 52 5.17 8.51 -11.88
C THR A 52 4.07 7.47 -11.79
N ILE A 53 3.00 7.80 -11.10
CA ILE A 53 1.93 6.89 -10.73
C ILE A 53 0.74 7.13 -11.63
N LYS A 54 0.35 6.11 -12.41
CA LYS A 54 -0.88 6.13 -13.20
C LYS A 54 -2.09 5.93 -12.31
N VAL A 55 -3.09 6.79 -12.42
CA VAL A 55 -4.38 6.61 -11.77
C VAL A 55 -5.41 6.07 -12.74
N THR A 56 -6.32 5.25 -12.26
CA THR A 56 -7.35 4.57 -13.04
C THR A 56 -8.72 4.82 -12.42
N GLY A 57 -9.78 4.36 -13.08
CA GLY A 57 -11.12 4.40 -12.49
C GLY A 57 -11.31 3.53 -11.25
N GLN A 58 -10.33 2.68 -10.93
CA GLN A 58 -10.31 1.84 -9.73
C GLN A 58 -9.48 2.45 -8.59
N THR A 59 -8.73 3.52 -8.86
CA THR A 59 -7.95 4.21 -7.84
C THR A 59 -8.90 4.87 -6.83
N THR A 60 -8.74 4.54 -5.55
CA THR A 60 -9.52 5.15 -4.47
C THR A 60 -8.79 6.33 -3.85
N TYR A 61 -9.54 7.29 -3.33
CA TYR A 61 -8.98 8.49 -2.72
C TYR A 61 -9.46 8.63 -1.29
N LYS A 62 -8.56 9.00 -0.39
CA LYS A 62 -8.83 9.33 1.02
C LYS A 62 -8.43 10.76 1.31
N GLY A 63 -9.26 11.45 2.08
CA GLY A 63 -9.00 12.85 2.45
C GLY A 63 -9.24 13.88 1.32
N THR A 64 -9.82 13.45 0.20
CA THR A 64 -10.37 14.34 -0.84
C THR A 64 -11.59 13.70 -1.47
N LYS A 65 -12.60 14.53 -1.79
CA LYS A 65 -13.82 14.10 -2.51
C LYS A 65 -13.72 14.32 -4.02
N GLU A 66 -12.74 15.10 -4.44
CA GLU A 66 -12.55 15.53 -5.83
C GLU A 66 -11.63 14.57 -6.62
N GLY A 67 -11.24 13.44 -6.01
CA GLY A 67 -10.35 12.49 -6.68
C GLY A 67 -9.03 13.12 -7.09
N LEU A 68 -8.66 12.94 -8.36
CA LEU A 68 -7.44 13.51 -8.93
C LEU A 68 -7.42 15.05 -8.89
N ASP A 69 -8.56 15.69 -9.09
CA ASP A 69 -8.69 17.16 -9.08
C ASP A 69 -8.43 17.77 -7.70
N GLY A 70 -8.57 16.97 -6.65
CA GLY A 70 -8.27 17.37 -5.27
C GLY A 70 -6.78 17.30 -4.92
N LEU A 71 -5.96 16.81 -5.83
CA LEU A 71 -4.49 16.75 -5.68
C LEU A 71 -3.86 17.90 -6.46
N LYS A 72 -2.99 18.65 -5.81
CA LYS A 72 -2.25 19.78 -6.41
C LYS A 72 -0.77 19.62 -6.11
N GLU A 73 0.07 20.32 -6.88
CA GLU A 73 1.50 20.43 -6.57
C GLU A 73 1.68 20.94 -5.14
N GLY A 74 2.64 20.36 -4.42
CA GLY A 74 2.87 20.63 -2.99
C GLY A 74 1.96 19.86 -2.03
N THR A 75 0.97 19.09 -2.53
CA THR A 75 0.13 18.24 -1.68
C THR A 75 0.93 17.07 -1.14
N GLU A 76 0.91 16.89 0.17
CA GLU A 76 1.49 15.71 0.82
C GLU A 76 0.53 14.52 0.70
N VAL A 77 1.03 13.39 0.23
CA VAL A 77 0.24 12.18 -0.04
C VAL A 77 0.93 10.92 0.43
N VAL A 78 0.13 9.91 0.71
CA VAL A 78 0.56 8.52 0.86
C VAL A 78 -0.16 7.68 -0.20
N VAL A 79 0.55 6.79 -0.87
CA VAL A 79 0.03 6.04 -2.01
C VAL A 79 0.32 4.54 -1.86
N HIS A 80 -0.72 3.71 -1.95
CA HIS A 80 -0.56 2.31 -2.32
C HIS A 80 -0.40 2.20 -3.83
N LYS A 81 0.70 1.65 -4.28
CA LYS A 81 0.96 1.42 -5.69
C LYS A 81 1.39 -0.01 -5.98
N THR A 82 1.14 -0.43 -7.20
CA THR A 82 1.68 -1.67 -7.78
C THR A 82 2.62 -1.35 -8.92
N GLY A 83 3.43 -2.31 -9.32
CA GLY A 83 4.39 -2.15 -10.40
C GLY A 83 5.64 -1.36 -9.98
N THR A 84 6.56 -1.20 -10.93
CA THR A 84 7.84 -0.52 -10.75
C THR A 84 8.20 0.35 -11.94
N GLY A 85 8.91 1.44 -11.71
CA GLY A 85 9.39 2.36 -12.76
C GLY A 85 8.22 2.96 -13.54
N ALA A 86 8.24 2.86 -14.87
CA ALA A 86 7.23 3.44 -15.75
C ALA A 86 5.85 2.74 -15.71
N LYS A 87 5.71 1.63 -14.97
CA LYS A 87 4.47 0.83 -14.88
C LYS A 87 3.80 0.94 -13.52
N GLU A 88 4.09 1.99 -12.75
CA GLU A 88 3.48 2.21 -11.45
C GLU A 88 2.01 2.58 -11.60
N THR A 89 1.13 1.90 -10.84
CA THR A 89 -0.31 2.17 -10.82
C THR A 89 -0.76 2.38 -9.39
N GLY A 90 -1.45 3.49 -9.15
CA GLY A 90 -2.01 3.83 -7.85
C GLY A 90 -3.30 3.06 -7.58
N MET A 91 -3.34 2.35 -6.46
CA MET A 91 -4.53 1.66 -5.96
C MET A 91 -5.33 2.56 -5.02
N GLU A 92 -4.64 3.20 -4.09
CA GLU A 92 -5.24 4.12 -3.12
C GLU A 92 -4.31 5.30 -2.90
N ILE A 93 -4.85 6.51 -2.88
CA ILE A 93 -4.12 7.75 -2.63
C ILE A 93 -4.76 8.46 -1.44
N GLY A 94 -3.99 8.65 -0.38
CA GLY A 94 -4.38 9.40 0.81
C GLY A 94 -3.77 10.80 0.78
N LYS A 95 -4.60 11.84 0.75
CA LYS A 95 -4.17 13.23 0.95
C LYS A 95 -3.94 13.45 2.44
N ILE A 96 -2.76 13.87 2.82
CA ILE A 96 -2.41 14.14 4.23
C ILE A 96 -2.83 15.56 4.60
N GLY A 97 -3.43 15.71 5.78
CA GLY A 97 -3.87 17.00 6.27
C GLY A 97 -4.77 16.92 7.51
N LYS A 98 -5.08 18.07 8.09
CA LYS A 98 -5.83 18.17 9.37
C LYS A 98 -7.21 17.52 9.30
N ASP A 99 -7.93 17.71 8.19
CA ASP A 99 -9.30 17.22 7.96
C ASP A 99 -9.32 16.06 6.95
N SER A 100 -8.19 15.39 6.77
CA SER A 100 -7.95 14.37 5.78
C SER A 100 -7.28 13.16 6.44
N VAL A 101 -6.31 12.54 5.77
CA VAL A 101 -5.50 11.47 6.35
C VAL A 101 -4.52 12.06 7.36
N LYS A 102 -4.56 11.55 8.58
CA LYS A 102 -3.66 11.90 9.70
C LYS A 102 -2.53 10.90 9.80
N VAL A 103 -1.44 11.32 10.41
CA VAL A 103 -0.24 10.49 10.62
C VAL A 103 -0.04 10.24 12.11
N SER A 104 0.34 9.02 12.46
CA SER A 104 0.76 8.65 13.83
C SER A 104 1.94 7.71 13.76
N GLU A 105 3.04 8.09 14.38
CA GLU A 105 4.24 7.27 14.50
C GLU A 105 4.28 6.57 15.85
N GLY A 106 4.87 5.37 15.86
CA GLY A 106 5.01 4.63 17.12
C GLY A 106 5.60 3.24 16.93
N THR A 107 5.37 2.41 17.94
CA THR A 107 5.81 1.03 17.98
C THR A 107 4.60 0.11 18.11
N VAL A 108 4.55 -0.95 17.33
CA VAL A 108 3.48 -1.95 17.38
C VAL A 108 3.52 -2.67 18.73
N VAL A 109 2.41 -2.62 19.47
CA VAL A 109 2.24 -3.33 20.75
C VAL A 109 1.50 -4.64 20.55
N LYS A 110 0.44 -4.61 19.75
CA LYS A 110 -0.43 -5.76 19.48
C LYS A 110 -1.06 -5.64 18.10
N VAL A 111 -1.16 -6.76 17.41
CA VAL A 111 -1.98 -6.92 16.21
C VAL A 111 -3.04 -7.98 16.47
N ASP A 112 -4.28 -7.70 16.10
CA ASP A 112 -5.39 -8.64 16.14
C ASP A 112 -5.96 -8.79 14.73
N HIS A 113 -5.57 -9.86 14.05
CA HIS A 113 -6.01 -10.12 12.68
C HIS A 113 -7.49 -10.49 12.57
N GLY A 114 -8.05 -11.11 13.62
CA GLY A 114 -9.47 -11.48 13.65
C GLY A 114 -10.37 -10.27 13.79
N ALA A 115 -10.01 -9.34 14.68
CA ALA A 115 -10.71 -8.08 14.89
C ALA A 115 -10.30 -6.99 13.88
N LYS A 116 -9.25 -7.21 13.07
CA LYS A 116 -8.64 -6.22 12.19
C LYS A 116 -8.24 -4.94 12.94
N THR A 117 -7.56 -5.10 14.08
CA THR A 117 -7.10 -3.97 14.89
C THR A 117 -5.60 -4.05 15.15
N VAL A 118 -4.98 -2.89 15.29
CA VAL A 118 -3.60 -2.75 15.72
C VAL A 118 -3.50 -1.72 16.84
N VAL A 119 -2.69 -2.02 17.84
CA VAL A 119 -2.35 -1.09 18.94
C VAL A 119 -0.93 -0.60 18.71
N VAL A 120 -0.78 0.72 18.64
CA VAL A 120 0.49 1.40 18.43
C VAL A 120 0.76 2.33 19.60
N LYS A 121 1.95 2.23 20.17
CA LYS A 121 2.42 3.08 21.26
C LYS A 121 3.27 4.21 20.69
N GLY A 122 2.81 5.43 20.89
CA GLY A 122 3.53 6.65 20.50
C GLY A 122 4.77 6.91 21.35
N ALA A 123 5.58 7.87 20.92
CA ALA A 123 6.77 8.31 21.68
C ALA A 123 6.43 8.90 23.04
N ASP A 124 5.21 9.45 23.20
CA ASP A 124 4.65 9.97 24.44
C ASP A 124 4.17 8.87 25.42
N GLY A 125 4.32 7.59 25.02
CA GLY A 125 3.85 6.44 25.79
C GLY A 125 2.36 6.14 25.65
N THR A 126 1.59 6.97 24.94
CA THR A 126 0.16 6.77 24.72
C THR A 126 -0.09 5.65 23.73
N GLU A 127 -0.96 4.71 24.08
CA GLU A 127 -1.40 3.66 23.18
C GLU A 127 -2.66 4.10 22.41
N LYS A 128 -2.61 3.92 21.09
CA LYS A 128 -3.73 4.19 20.19
C LYS A 128 -4.13 2.90 19.49
N THR A 129 -5.43 2.64 19.44
CA THR A 129 -5.99 1.52 18.68
C THR A 129 -6.51 2.02 17.35
N PHE A 130 -6.17 1.31 16.29
CA PHE A 130 -6.63 1.56 14.94
C PHE A 130 -7.35 0.33 14.41
N ASP A 131 -8.55 0.51 13.88
CA ASP A 131 -9.15 -0.44 12.95
C ASP A 131 -8.40 -0.32 11.62
N TYR A 132 -8.19 -1.38 10.86
CA TYR A 132 -7.48 -1.27 9.58
C TYR A 132 -8.24 -1.87 8.42
N THR A 133 -8.05 -1.26 7.23
CA THR A 133 -8.63 -1.75 5.99
C THR A 133 -7.95 -3.03 5.52
N GLU A 134 -8.59 -3.76 4.59
CA GLU A 134 -7.99 -4.96 4.02
C GLU A 134 -6.66 -4.66 3.29
N THR A 135 -6.60 -3.52 2.59
CA THR A 135 -5.38 -3.09 1.89
C THR A 135 -4.26 -2.79 2.88
N ALA A 136 -4.54 -2.04 3.95
CA ALA A 136 -3.58 -1.80 5.02
C ALA A 136 -3.14 -3.09 5.75
N GLY A 137 -4.04 -4.08 5.84
CA GLY A 137 -3.70 -5.41 6.36
C GLY A 137 -2.65 -6.14 5.52
N LYS A 138 -2.58 -5.87 4.21
CA LYS A 138 -1.53 -6.42 3.33
C LYS A 138 -0.16 -5.80 3.62
N ASP A 139 -0.10 -4.51 3.95
CA ASP A 139 1.15 -3.84 4.37
C ASP A 139 1.72 -4.52 5.61
N MET A 140 0.85 -4.76 6.61
CA MET A 140 1.24 -5.50 7.81
C MET A 140 1.65 -6.94 7.51
N GLY A 141 0.93 -7.63 6.63
CA GLY A 141 1.26 -9.00 6.23
C GLY A 141 2.64 -9.09 5.58
N GLN A 142 3.01 -8.14 4.74
CA GLN A 142 4.33 -8.07 4.14
C GLN A 142 5.41 -7.76 5.19
N ALA A 143 5.14 -6.83 6.10
CA ALA A 143 6.06 -6.47 7.17
C ALA A 143 6.24 -7.61 8.18
N ILE A 144 5.17 -8.33 8.54
CA ILE A 144 5.22 -9.52 9.40
C ILE A 144 6.05 -10.61 8.74
N GLY A 145 5.86 -10.86 7.43
CA GLY A 145 6.71 -11.78 6.66
C GLY A 145 8.19 -11.40 6.67
N ALA A 146 8.50 -10.12 6.89
CA ALA A 146 9.85 -9.59 7.09
C ALA A 146 10.27 -9.52 8.58
N GLY A 147 9.46 -10.04 9.52
CA GLY A 147 9.74 -10.06 10.96
C GLY A 147 9.27 -8.83 11.75
N ALA A 148 8.45 -7.97 11.14
CA ALA A 148 7.93 -6.75 11.76
C ALA A 148 6.64 -7.00 12.56
N GLU A 149 6.74 -7.80 13.63
CA GLU A 149 5.66 -8.02 14.59
C GLU A 149 5.75 -7.01 15.75
N LYS A 150 5.32 -7.44 16.93
CA LYS A 150 5.40 -6.66 18.17
C LYS A 150 6.81 -6.05 18.37
N GLY A 151 6.86 -4.75 18.58
CA GLY A 151 8.10 -3.99 18.76
C GLY A 151 8.61 -3.30 17.49
N ALA A 152 8.01 -3.54 16.33
CA ALA A 152 8.38 -2.83 15.10
C ALA A 152 7.96 -1.37 15.15
N LYS A 153 8.82 -0.48 14.63
CA LYS A 153 8.45 0.92 14.39
C LYS A 153 7.50 0.99 13.20
N VAL A 154 6.47 1.80 13.31
CA VAL A 154 5.46 1.95 12.27
C VAL A 154 4.97 3.39 12.18
N THR A 155 4.74 3.84 10.95
CA THR A 155 3.97 5.04 10.64
C THR A 155 2.59 4.59 10.17
N VAL A 156 1.54 5.06 10.83
CA VAL A 156 0.13 4.77 10.53
C VAL A 156 -0.51 5.99 9.90
N TYR A 157 -1.09 5.82 8.72
CA TYR A 157 -1.87 6.85 8.05
C TYR A 157 -3.35 6.48 8.16
N TYR A 158 -4.14 7.35 8.80
CA TYR A 158 -5.50 7.03 9.22
C TYR A 158 -6.48 8.18 9.06
N THR A 159 -7.77 7.85 8.96
CA THR A 159 -8.88 8.80 9.11
C THR A 159 -9.58 8.60 10.44
N GLU A 160 -10.32 9.61 10.88
CA GLU A 160 -11.23 9.50 12.02
C GLU A 160 -12.66 9.56 11.53
N GLU A 161 -13.40 8.50 11.76
CA GLU A 161 -14.80 8.36 11.38
C GLU A 161 -15.64 7.91 12.58
N SER A 162 -16.60 8.72 12.98
CA SER A 162 -17.49 8.42 14.12
C SER A 162 -16.75 8.03 15.41
N GLY A 163 -15.61 8.70 15.69
CA GLY A 163 -14.78 8.44 16.88
C GLY A 163 -13.85 7.23 16.78
N LYS A 164 -13.87 6.52 15.65
CA LYS A 164 -12.93 5.43 15.35
C LYS A 164 -11.78 5.93 14.49
N LYS A 165 -10.58 5.37 14.72
CA LYS A 165 -9.40 5.60 13.90
C LYS A 165 -9.28 4.44 12.92
N ILE A 166 -9.39 4.73 11.62
CA ILE A 166 -9.31 3.72 10.55
C ILE A 166 -8.00 3.90 9.82
N ALA A 167 -7.07 2.96 9.99
CA ALA A 167 -5.81 2.94 9.30
C ALA A 167 -6.00 2.47 7.85
N HIS A 168 -5.48 3.26 6.92
CA HIS A 168 -5.50 2.98 5.48
C HIS A 168 -4.15 2.51 4.98
N PHE A 169 -3.04 2.96 5.58
CA PHE A 169 -1.69 2.60 5.17
C PHE A 169 -0.81 2.37 6.41
N PHE A 170 0.12 1.42 6.30
CA PHE A 170 1.20 1.21 7.25
C PHE A 170 2.54 1.27 6.52
N ARG A 171 3.50 1.99 7.10
CA ARG A 171 4.89 2.01 6.65
C ARG A 171 5.78 1.57 7.82
N PHE A 172 6.52 0.50 7.62
CA PHE A 172 7.46 -0.11 8.56
C PHE A 172 8.90 0.25 8.26
#